data_8cb85b8bc5918ea4b1256607d39ec402
#
_entry.id   8cb85b8bc5918ea4b1256607d39ec402
#
_cell.length_a   1.000
_cell.length_b   1.000
_cell.length_c   1.000
_cell.angle_alpha   90.00
_cell.angle_beta   90.00
_cell.angle_gamma   90.00
#
_symmetry.space_group_name_H-M   'P 1'
#
loop_
_entity.id
_entity.type
_entity.pdbx_description
1 polymer ?
#
loop_
_entity_poly.entity_id
_entity_poly.type
_entity_poly.pdbx_seq_one_letter_code
_entity_poly.pdbx_strand_id
1 'polypeptide(L)'
;MPYKPFHSECKKLKYDLELLQNTFATSFEQVAHRVTCLQDPKLPGIPFHFLRVDMAGNISKRFSLSGIEIPRYGGACPRWNVYSALTRPGVIQAAVSKMTNGEKYVCIARTVEKGIGRFGQSKSILSIGLGCEAKYAKDFIYTENLNINDKSTEIPIGVSCRTCDRLDCSQRAFPPLHKKFDVDINSRGVSVYVGDKN
;
A
#
# COMPACT_ATOMS: atom_id res chain seq x y z
N MET A 1 -14.73 -0.15 18.72
CA MET A 1 -13.53 0.38 19.44
C MET A 1 -13.78 1.85 19.79
N PRO A 2 -13.96 2.21 21.09
CA PRO A 2 -14.13 3.59 21.52
C PRO A 2 -12.88 4.42 21.18
N TYR A 3 -13.05 5.73 20.91
CA TYR A 3 -11.95 6.56 20.38
C TYR A 3 -10.75 6.66 21.32
N LYS A 4 -10.96 7.17 22.53
CA LYS A 4 -9.87 7.45 23.48
C LYS A 4 -9.04 6.23 23.87
N PRO A 5 -9.66 5.10 24.31
CA PRO A 5 -8.89 3.89 24.61
C PRO A 5 -8.13 3.35 23.39
N PHE A 6 -8.76 3.36 22.21
CA PHE A 6 -8.12 2.88 20.99
C PHE A 6 -6.94 3.77 20.57
N HIS A 7 -7.09 5.10 20.62
CA HIS A 7 -6.02 6.05 20.33
C HIS A 7 -4.84 5.89 21.31
N SER A 8 -5.11 5.73 22.61
CA SER A 8 -4.07 5.51 23.63
C SER A 8 -3.27 4.25 23.36
N GLU A 9 -3.95 3.11 23.08
CA GLU A 9 -3.27 1.85 22.74
C GLU A 9 -2.53 1.93 21.41
N CYS A 10 -3.05 2.63 20.40
CA CYS A 10 -2.33 2.86 19.14
C CYS A 10 -0.98 3.54 19.38
N LYS A 11 -0.96 4.58 20.20
CA LYS A 11 0.29 5.31 20.53
C LYS A 11 1.27 4.44 21.32
N LYS A 12 0.77 3.75 22.34
CA LYS A 12 1.57 2.87 23.20
C LYS A 12 2.22 1.74 22.41
N LEU A 13 1.49 1.13 21.48
CA LEU A 13 1.93 0.02 20.66
C LEU A 13 2.55 0.46 19.32
N LYS A 14 2.81 1.76 19.11
CA LYS A 14 3.33 2.31 17.85
C LYS A 14 2.56 1.78 16.62
N TYR A 15 1.24 1.70 16.75
CA TYR A 15 0.34 1.20 15.70
C TYR A 15 0.63 -0.24 15.24
N ASP A 16 1.06 -1.12 16.13
CA ASP A 16 1.13 -2.56 15.85
C ASP A 16 -0.28 -3.13 15.65
N LEU A 17 -0.63 -3.43 14.39
CA LEU A 17 -1.99 -3.83 14.03
C LEU A 17 -2.34 -5.23 14.55
N GLU A 18 -1.36 -6.12 14.72
CA GLU A 18 -1.60 -7.47 15.25
C GLU A 18 -1.86 -7.44 16.75
N LEU A 19 -1.08 -6.67 17.50
CA LEU A 19 -1.34 -6.48 18.92
C LEU A 19 -2.66 -5.73 19.14
N LEU A 20 -2.96 -4.69 18.36
CA LEU A 20 -4.24 -3.98 18.42
C LEU A 20 -5.43 -4.89 18.08
N GLN A 21 -5.28 -5.76 17.07
CA GLN A 21 -6.29 -6.77 16.72
C GLN A 21 -6.61 -7.67 17.91
N ASN A 22 -5.58 -8.16 18.59
CA ASN A 22 -5.73 -9.03 19.76
C ASN A 22 -6.35 -8.29 20.96
N THR A 23 -5.84 -7.07 21.24
CA THR A 23 -6.33 -6.23 22.36
C THR A 23 -7.82 -5.90 22.24
N PHE A 24 -8.30 -5.64 21.03
CA PHE A 24 -9.69 -5.24 20.79
C PHE A 24 -10.58 -6.38 20.24
N ALA A 25 -10.08 -7.61 20.16
CA ALA A 25 -10.79 -8.79 19.65
C ALA A 25 -11.48 -8.51 18.29
N THR A 26 -10.76 -7.92 17.35
CA THR A 26 -11.27 -7.51 16.03
C THR A 26 -10.44 -8.12 14.91
N SER A 27 -10.82 -7.91 13.64
CA SER A 27 -10.02 -8.36 12.51
C SER A 27 -8.92 -7.35 12.15
N PHE A 28 -7.85 -7.82 11.50
CA PHE A 28 -6.78 -6.98 10.98
C PHE A 28 -7.31 -5.84 10.09
N GLU A 29 -8.24 -6.14 9.18
CA GLU A 29 -8.86 -5.12 8.33
C GLU A 29 -9.63 -4.07 9.13
N GLN A 30 -10.34 -4.49 10.19
CA GLN A 30 -11.09 -3.53 11.04
C GLN A 30 -10.15 -2.61 11.80
N VAL A 31 -9.03 -3.12 12.33
CA VAL A 31 -8.01 -2.28 12.97
C VAL A 31 -7.37 -1.34 11.95
N ALA A 32 -6.90 -1.86 10.82
CA ALA A 32 -6.29 -1.06 9.76
C ALA A 32 -7.21 0.07 9.27
N HIS A 33 -8.51 -0.20 9.15
CA HIS A 33 -9.48 0.84 8.81
C HIS A 33 -9.74 1.79 9.98
N ARG A 34 -9.79 1.30 11.22
CA ARG A 34 -10.08 2.12 12.41
C ARG A 34 -8.97 3.14 12.70
N VAL A 35 -7.69 2.80 12.47
CA VAL A 35 -6.59 3.75 12.66
C VAL A 35 -6.69 4.95 11.71
N THR A 36 -7.25 4.78 10.50
CA THR A 36 -7.49 5.90 9.58
C THR A 36 -8.57 6.87 10.06
N CYS A 37 -9.41 6.45 11.01
CA CYS A 37 -10.49 7.28 11.56
C CYS A 37 -10.07 8.08 12.82
N LEU A 38 -8.78 8.06 13.20
CA LEU A 38 -8.28 8.81 14.35
C LEU A 38 -8.00 10.27 13.98
N GLN A 39 -9.07 11.06 13.82
CA GLN A 39 -9.02 12.42 13.28
C GLN A 39 -9.60 13.47 14.24
N ASP A 40 -9.75 13.16 15.52
CA ASP A 40 -10.14 14.17 16.50
C ASP A 40 -9.05 15.26 16.58
N PRO A 41 -9.35 16.54 16.33
CA PRO A 41 -8.36 17.62 16.38
C PRO A 41 -7.62 17.73 17.72
N LYS A 42 -8.25 17.28 18.81
CA LYS A 42 -7.65 17.30 20.16
C LYS A 42 -6.76 16.09 20.44
N LEU A 43 -6.98 14.99 19.76
CA LEU A 43 -6.25 13.72 19.92
C LEU A 43 -6.00 13.06 18.53
N PRO A 44 -5.25 13.72 17.64
CA PRO A 44 -5.05 13.20 16.30
C PRO A 44 -4.16 11.95 16.30
N GLY A 45 -4.51 10.99 15.47
CA GLY A 45 -3.63 9.89 15.10
C GLY A 45 -2.74 10.24 13.91
N ILE A 46 -1.95 9.26 13.46
CA ILE A 46 -1.20 9.39 12.21
C ILE A 46 -2.18 9.44 11.03
N PRO A 47 -2.01 10.38 10.08
CA PRO A 47 -2.85 10.44 8.87
C PRO A 47 -2.46 9.31 7.92
N PHE A 48 -3.11 8.17 8.07
CA PHE A 48 -2.91 6.99 7.23
C PHE A 48 -3.73 7.05 5.93
N HIS A 49 -3.22 6.39 4.91
CA HIS A 49 -4.02 5.89 3.79
C HIS A 49 -4.28 4.40 3.95
N PHE A 50 -5.41 3.97 3.44
CA PHE A 50 -5.87 2.58 3.47
C PHE A 50 -6.27 2.13 2.06
N LEU A 51 -5.90 0.92 1.70
CA LEU A 51 -6.21 0.31 0.43
C LEU A 51 -6.56 -1.16 0.62
N ARG A 52 -7.60 -1.64 -0.09
CA ARG A 52 -7.92 -3.05 -0.17
C ARG A 52 -8.03 -3.47 -1.64
N VAL A 53 -7.22 -4.44 -2.03
CA VAL A 53 -7.22 -4.98 -3.39
C VAL A 53 -7.50 -6.47 -3.39
N ASP A 54 -8.09 -6.97 -4.47
CA ASP A 54 -8.23 -8.40 -4.75
C ASP A 54 -7.07 -8.92 -5.60
N MET A 55 -7.09 -10.22 -5.91
CA MET A 55 -6.05 -10.86 -6.72
C MET A 55 -6.01 -10.37 -8.17
N ALA A 56 -7.12 -9.83 -8.69
CA ALA A 56 -7.18 -9.24 -10.02
C ALA A 56 -6.66 -7.79 -10.06
N GLY A 57 -6.31 -7.23 -8.89
CA GLY A 57 -5.83 -5.85 -8.77
C GLY A 57 -6.92 -4.81 -8.64
N ASN A 58 -8.19 -5.22 -8.47
CA ASN A 58 -9.28 -4.27 -8.27
C ASN A 58 -9.22 -3.65 -6.88
N ILE A 59 -9.35 -2.32 -6.83
CA ILE A 59 -9.43 -1.58 -5.58
C ILE A 59 -10.86 -1.61 -5.08
N SER A 60 -11.14 -2.44 -4.08
CA SER A 60 -12.48 -2.62 -3.52
C SER A 60 -12.77 -1.69 -2.33
N LYS A 61 -11.74 -1.09 -1.72
CA LYS A 61 -11.86 -0.10 -0.64
C LYS A 61 -10.64 0.79 -0.61
N ARG A 62 -10.84 2.07 -0.42
CA ARG A 62 -9.75 3.05 -0.33
C ARG A 62 -10.12 4.20 0.56
N PHE A 63 -9.11 4.77 1.21
CA PHE A 63 -9.21 5.98 2.00
C PHE A 63 -7.81 6.62 2.09
N SER A 64 -7.69 7.93 1.96
CA SER A 64 -6.40 8.61 2.06
C SER A 64 -6.50 9.87 2.87
N LEU A 65 -5.66 9.98 3.91
CA LEU A 65 -5.38 11.20 4.68
C LEU A 65 -3.92 11.61 4.56
N SER A 66 -3.07 10.72 4.06
CA SER A 66 -1.63 10.95 3.96
C SER A 66 -1.23 11.76 2.73
N GLY A 67 -2.18 12.20 1.92
CA GLY A 67 -1.90 12.91 0.67
C GLY A 67 -1.55 12.00 -0.52
N ILE A 68 -1.30 10.70 -0.31
CA ILE A 68 -1.03 9.81 -1.43
C ILE A 68 -2.23 9.71 -2.37
N GLU A 69 -1.97 9.86 -3.65
CA GLU A 69 -3.00 9.70 -4.67
C GLU A 69 -3.30 8.23 -4.93
N ILE A 70 -4.56 7.83 -4.76
CA ILE A 70 -5.06 6.48 -5.07
C ILE A 70 -5.97 6.58 -6.29
N PRO A 71 -5.74 5.79 -7.35
CA PRO A 71 -6.54 5.90 -8.56
C PRO A 71 -8.01 5.56 -8.30
N ARG A 72 -8.91 6.29 -8.97
CA ARG A 72 -10.36 6.04 -8.86
C ARG A 72 -10.80 4.84 -9.68
N TYR A 73 -10.18 4.67 -10.83
CA TYR A 73 -10.52 3.64 -11.82
C TYR A 73 -9.25 2.94 -12.28
N GLY A 74 -9.37 1.67 -12.63
CA GLY A 74 -8.24 0.84 -13.00
C GLY A 74 -7.42 0.37 -11.79
N GLY A 75 -6.32 -0.33 -12.05
CA GLY A 75 -5.38 -0.77 -11.03
C GLY A 75 -4.43 0.33 -10.58
N ALA A 76 -3.97 0.26 -9.35
CA ALA A 76 -2.85 1.05 -8.87
C ALA A 76 -1.55 0.63 -9.56
N CYS A 77 -0.47 1.39 -9.33
CA CYS A 77 0.84 1.02 -9.82
C CYS A 77 1.23 -0.39 -9.36
N PRO A 78 1.66 -1.31 -10.25
CA PRO A 78 1.99 -2.70 -9.91
C PRO A 78 3.10 -2.84 -8.86
N ARG A 79 3.87 -1.78 -8.63
CA ARG A 79 4.95 -1.76 -7.64
C ARG A 79 4.48 -1.44 -6.22
N TRP A 80 3.19 -1.20 -5.99
CA TRP A 80 2.68 -1.04 -4.63
C TRP A 80 2.76 -2.37 -3.87
N ASN A 81 3.18 -2.31 -2.61
CA ASN A 81 3.39 -3.49 -1.78
C ASN A 81 2.13 -4.34 -1.52
N VAL A 82 0.95 -3.80 -1.74
CA VAL A 82 -0.32 -4.56 -1.69
C VAL A 82 -0.36 -5.71 -2.69
N TYR A 83 0.34 -5.58 -3.82
CA TYR A 83 0.41 -6.65 -4.82
C TYR A 83 1.45 -7.71 -4.44
N SER A 84 2.62 -7.28 -3.96
CA SER A 84 3.65 -8.23 -3.50
C SER A 84 3.19 -9.02 -2.27
N ALA A 85 2.33 -8.46 -1.42
CA ALA A 85 1.76 -9.17 -0.27
C ALA A 85 0.94 -10.41 -0.68
N LEU A 86 0.37 -10.44 -1.88
CA LEU A 86 -0.35 -11.60 -2.39
C LEU A 86 0.56 -12.83 -2.61
N THR A 87 1.87 -12.64 -2.77
CA THR A 87 2.84 -13.73 -2.93
C THR A 87 3.26 -14.37 -1.60
N ARG A 88 2.95 -13.72 -0.47
CA ARG A 88 3.23 -14.20 0.89
C ARG A 88 2.01 -14.03 1.79
N PRO A 89 0.97 -14.86 1.61
CA PRO A 89 -0.27 -14.73 2.37
C PRO A 89 -0.06 -14.74 3.88
N GLY A 90 -0.75 -13.83 4.58
CA GLY A 90 -0.72 -13.73 6.04
C GLY A 90 0.48 -13.00 6.63
N VAL A 91 1.53 -12.72 5.84
CA VAL A 91 2.74 -12.05 6.31
C VAL A 91 2.64 -10.54 6.07
N ILE A 92 2.92 -9.73 7.10
CA ILE A 92 3.04 -8.28 6.96
C ILE A 92 4.34 -7.96 6.22
N GLN A 93 4.22 -7.26 5.11
CA GLN A 93 5.36 -6.74 4.35
C GLN A 93 5.40 -5.22 4.50
N ALA A 94 6.53 -4.70 4.94
CA ALA A 94 6.77 -3.27 5.06
C ALA A 94 7.72 -2.78 3.95
N ALA A 95 7.49 -1.57 3.43
CA ALA A 95 8.29 -0.98 2.37
C ALA A 95 8.32 0.55 2.47
N VAL A 96 9.42 1.13 2.01
CA VAL A 96 9.53 2.58 1.74
C VAL A 96 9.19 2.80 0.28
N SER A 97 8.14 3.55 0.02
CA SER A 97 7.66 3.87 -1.32
C SER A 97 7.93 5.33 -1.66
N LYS A 98 8.42 5.60 -2.89
CA LYS A 98 8.68 6.96 -3.37
C LYS A 98 7.84 7.26 -4.60
N MET A 99 6.97 8.26 -4.49
CA MET A 99 6.12 8.74 -5.58
C MET A 99 6.94 9.52 -6.64
N THR A 100 6.31 9.76 -7.79
CA THR A 100 6.92 10.53 -8.89
C THR A 100 7.18 12.00 -8.53
N ASN A 101 6.40 12.57 -7.60
CA ASN A 101 6.60 13.93 -7.06
C ASN A 101 7.72 14.00 -6.00
N GLY A 102 8.38 12.88 -5.68
CA GLY A 102 9.45 12.80 -4.70
C GLY A 102 9.02 12.51 -3.27
N GLU A 103 7.73 12.55 -2.96
CA GLU A 103 7.20 12.22 -1.64
C GLU A 103 7.45 10.77 -1.26
N LYS A 104 7.79 10.54 -0.01
CA LYS A 104 8.08 9.21 0.55
C LYS A 104 6.99 8.79 1.53
N TYR A 105 6.62 7.53 1.41
CA TYR A 105 5.64 6.88 2.27
C TYR A 105 6.21 5.59 2.85
N VAL A 106 5.84 5.31 4.08
CA VAL A 106 6.04 3.99 4.67
C VAL A 106 4.72 3.25 4.58
N CYS A 107 4.76 2.09 3.92
CA CYS A 107 3.58 1.29 3.65
C CYS A 107 3.77 -0.13 4.16
N ILE A 108 2.72 -0.68 4.79
CA ILE A 108 2.63 -2.10 5.08
C ILE A 108 1.51 -2.72 4.26
N ALA A 109 1.65 -4.00 3.97
CA ALA A 109 0.59 -4.77 3.34
C ALA A 109 0.55 -6.20 3.88
N ARG A 110 -0.65 -6.73 4.05
CA ARG A 110 -0.91 -8.11 4.47
C ARG A 110 -2.18 -8.63 3.82
N THR A 111 -2.19 -9.91 3.46
CA THR A 111 -3.42 -10.54 2.97
C THR A 111 -4.32 -10.96 4.12
N VAL A 112 -5.62 -10.93 3.84
CA VAL A 112 -6.67 -11.49 4.67
C VAL A 112 -7.56 -12.38 3.82
N GLU A 113 -8.02 -13.48 4.41
CA GLU A 113 -8.99 -14.35 3.77
C GLU A 113 -10.41 -13.94 4.14
N LYS A 114 -11.30 -13.94 3.17
CA LYS A 114 -12.74 -13.70 3.34
C LYS A 114 -13.55 -14.87 2.79
N GLY A 115 -14.58 -15.24 3.50
CA GLY A 115 -15.50 -16.31 3.10
C GLY A 115 -15.81 -17.27 4.24
N ILE A 116 -16.93 -17.97 4.09
CA ILE A 116 -17.34 -19.04 5.00
C ILE A 116 -16.51 -20.26 4.61
N GLY A 117 -15.60 -20.72 5.50
CA GLY A 117 -14.67 -21.83 5.25
C GLY A 117 -15.35 -23.19 5.03
N ARG A 118 -16.30 -23.26 4.11
CA ARG A 118 -16.96 -24.52 3.74
C ARG A 118 -16.05 -25.31 2.81
N PHE A 119 -15.90 -26.60 3.04
CA PHE A 119 -15.12 -27.48 2.17
C PHE A 119 -15.59 -27.37 0.71
N GLY A 120 -14.66 -27.22 -0.22
CA GLY A 120 -14.97 -27.07 -1.66
C GLY A 120 -15.35 -25.65 -2.11
N GLN A 121 -15.42 -24.65 -1.21
CA GLN A 121 -15.58 -23.25 -1.58
C GLN A 121 -14.26 -22.52 -1.50
N SER A 122 -13.90 -21.81 -2.57
CA SER A 122 -12.70 -20.95 -2.57
C SER A 122 -12.94 -19.72 -1.68
N LYS A 123 -11.98 -19.41 -0.83
CA LYS A 123 -11.97 -18.16 -0.07
C LYS A 123 -11.42 -17.03 -0.95
N SER A 124 -11.99 -15.84 -0.81
CA SER A 124 -11.42 -14.66 -1.44
C SER A 124 -10.19 -14.18 -0.66
N ILE A 125 -9.06 -14.05 -1.33
CA ILE A 125 -7.86 -13.45 -0.77
C ILE A 125 -7.85 -11.98 -1.13
N LEU A 126 -7.78 -11.11 -0.11
CA LEU A 126 -7.70 -9.67 -0.26
C LEU A 126 -6.41 -9.17 0.37
N SER A 127 -5.73 -8.25 -0.27
CA SER A 127 -4.58 -7.57 0.30
C SER A 127 -5.00 -6.23 0.91
N ILE A 128 -4.63 -6.02 2.17
CA ILE A 128 -4.87 -4.80 2.93
C ILE A 128 -3.56 -4.03 2.98
N GLY A 129 -3.56 -2.82 2.43
CA GLY A 129 -2.47 -1.85 2.54
C GLY A 129 -2.81 -0.74 3.51
N LEU A 130 -1.85 -0.36 4.33
CA LEU A 130 -1.89 0.80 5.21
C LEU A 130 -0.56 1.53 5.11
N GLY A 131 -0.57 2.86 5.05
CA GLY A 131 0.68 3.61 5.04
C GLY A 131 0.48 5.07 5.44
N CYS A 132 1.59 5.74 5.69
CA CYS A 132 1.65 7.16 6.06
C CYS A 132 2.88 7.81 5.42
N GLU A 133 2.94 9.15 5.47
CA GLU A 133 4.15 9.86 5.08
C GLU A 133 5.35 9.42 5.94
N ALA A 134 6.54 9.38 5.33
CA ALA A 134 7.77 8.93 5.98
C ALA A 134 8.15 9.74 7.22
N LYS A 135 7.66 10.99 7.37
CA LYS A 135 7.87 11.80 8.57
C LYS A 135 7.31 11.18 9.86
N TYR A 136 6.29 10.31 9.74
CA TYR A 136 5.68 9.59 10.87
C TYR A 136 6.34 8.24 11.17
N ALA A 137 7.41 7.90 10.48
CA ALA A 137 8.06 6.59 10.60
C ALA A 137 8.45 6.24 12.04
N LYS A 138 8.92 7.19 12.83
CA LYS A 138 9.33 6.97 14.23
C LYS A 138 8.20 6.43 15.14
N ASP A 139 6.96 6.74 14.76
CA ASP A 139 5.76 6.36 15.52
C ASP A 139 5.10 5.09 14.98
N PHE A 140 5.70 4.43 13.97
CA PHE A 140 5.13 3.27 13.28
C PHE A 140 6.07 2.07 13.40
N ILE A 141 5.70 1.05 14.20
CA ILE A 141 6.56 -0.09 14.58
C ILE A 141 7.22 -0.79 13.39
N TYR A 142 6.51 -0.89 12.27
CA TYR A 142 6.98 -1.61 11.08
C TYR A 142 8.16 -0.95 10.37
N THR A 143 8.60 0.21 10.84
CA THR A 143 9.75 0.92 10.29
C THR A 143 11.06 0.67 11.05
N GLU A 144 11.01 0.01 12.20
CA GLU A 144 12.19 -0.19 13.05
C GLU A 144 13.34 -0.92 12.31
N ASN A 145 12.99 -1.79 11.37
CA ASN A 145 13.97 -2.53 10.56
C ASN A 145 14.14 -1.95 9.13
N LEU A 146 13.59 -0.75 8.86
CA LEU A 146 13.68 -0.10 7.56
C LEU A 146 14.63 1.10 7.63
N ASN A 147 15.64 1.12 6.76
CA ASN A 147 16.44 2.33 6.58
C ASN A 147 15.74 3.31 5.63
N ILE A 148 14.95 4.23 6.20
CA ILE A 148 14.13 5.19 5.45
C ILE A 148 14.96 6.17 4.61
N ASN A 149 16.23 6.38 5.00
CA ASN A 149 17.14 7.30 4.31
C ASN A 149 17.95 6.61 3.21
N ASP A 150 17.93 5.30 3.15
CA ASP A 150 18.65 4.53 2.14
C ASP A 150 17.87 4.53 0.82
N LYS A 151 18.41 5.25 -0.17
CA LYS A 151 17.82 5.33 -1.51
C LYS A 151 17.75 3.98 -2.23
N SER A 152 18.61 3.03 -1.87
CA SER A 152 18.64 1.70 -2.50
C SER A 152 17.44 0.84 -2.13
N THR A 153 16.82 1.09 -0.98
CA THR A 153 15.64 0.38 -0.49
C THR A 153 14.32 1.03 -0.89
N GLU A 154 14.37 2.24 -1.47
CA GLU A 154 13.18 2.95 -1.93
C GLU A 154 12.53 2.24 -3.13
N ILE A 155 11.27 1.91 -3.01
CA ILE A 155 10.49 1.39 -4.14
C ILE A 155 9.89 2.55 -4.92
N PRO A 156 10.35 2.82 -6.16
CA PRO A 156 9.75 3.87 -6.97
C PRO A 156 8.37 3.44 -7.46
N ILE A 157 7.35 4.17 -7.03
CA ILE A 157 5.93 3.93 -7.35
C ILE A 157 5.33 5.13 -8.10
N GLY A 158 4.18 4.91 -8.71
CA GLY A 158 3.30 5.95 -9.27
C GLY A 158 1.87 5.74 -8.82
N VAL A 159 0.95 6.56 -9.32
CA VAL A 159 -0.50 6.39 -9.11
C VAL A 159 -1.01 5.20 -9.92
N SER A 160 -0.84 5.25 -11.23
CA SER A 160 -1.16 4.19 -12.18
C SER A 160 -0.19 4.23 -13.36
N CYS A 161 -0.04 3.13 -14.10
CA CYS A 161 0.84 3.12 -15.28
C CYS A 161 0.43 4.12 -16.36
N ARG A 162 -0.88 4.37 -16.51
CA ARG A 162 -1.42 5.24 -17.56
C ARG A 162 -1.06 6.72 -17.36
N THR A 163 -0.90 7.14 -16.10
CA THR A 163 -0.56 8.53 -15.72
C THR A 163 0.89 8.68 -15.24
N CYS A 164 1.69 7.61 -15.27
CA CYS A 164 3.06 7.61 -14.75
C CYS A 164 4.06 8.05 -15.82
N ASP A 165 4.90 9.03 -15.48
CA ASP A 165 5.94 9.57 -16.34
C ASP A 165 7.21 8.72 -16.48
N ARG A 166 7.37 7.69 -15.65
CA ARG A 166 8.55 6.81 -15.69
C ARG A 166 8.56 5.99 -16.97
N LEU A 167 9.56 6.14 -17.81
CA LEU A 167 9.71 5.38 -19.05
C LEU A 167 10.51 4.07 -18.86
N ASP A 168 11.35 4.01 -17.83
CA ASP A 168 12.27 2.91 -17.51
C ASP A 168 11.72 1.86 -16.54
N CYS A 169 10.41 1.82 -16.34
CA CYS A 169 9.79 0.92 -15.36
C CYS A 169 9.62 -0.50 -15.93
N SER A 170 10.43 -1.45 -15.43
CA SER A 170 10.36 -2.87 -15.80
C SER A 170 9.04 -3.57 -15.45
N GLN A 171 8.23 -2.98 -14.57
CA GLN A 171 6.92 -3.52 -14.16
C GLN A 171 5.74 -2.72 -14.72
N ARG A 172 5.97 -1.94 -15.77
CA ARG A 172 4.90 -1.21 -16.43
C ARG A 172 3.88 -2.18 -17.03
N ALA A 173 2.62 -2.03 -16.64
CA ALA A 173 1.52 -2.89 -17.09
C ALA A 173 0.66 -2.27 -18.22
N PHE A 174 0.73 -0.93 -18.40
CA PHE A 174 -0.03 -0.20 -19.42
C PHE A 174 0.80 0.93 -20.02
N PRO A 175 0.61 1.26 -21.31
CA PRO A 175 1.26 2.41 -21.92
C PRO A 175 0.80 3.73 -21.26
N PRO A 176 1.66 4.77 -21.23
CA PRO A 176 1.26 6.10 -20.76
C PRO A 176 0.27 6.74 -21.72
N LEU A 177 -0.76 7.44 -21.21
CA LEU A 177 -1.78 8.08 -22.04
C LEU A 177 -1.29 9.38 -22.69
N HIS A 178 -0.32 10.04 -22.09
CA HIS A 178 0.13 11.40 -22.46
C HIS A 178 1.46 11.42 -23.20
N LYS A 179 2.05 10.26 -23.49
CA LYS A 179 3.31 10.15 -24.26
C LYS A 179 3.14 9.18 -25.42
N LYS A 180 3.76 9.50 -26.54
CA LYS A 180 3.93 8.52 -27.61
C LYS A 180 4.74 7.35 -27.06
N PHE A 181 4.23 6.18 -27.31
CA PHE A 181 4.85 4.93 -26.91
C PHE A 181 5.42 4.28 -28.17
N ASP A 182 6.74 4.28 -28.25
CA ASP A 182 7.46 3.58 -29.32
C ASP A 182 7.90 2.21 -28.79
N VAL A 183 7.54 1.15 -29.50
CA VAL A 183 7.93 -0.22 -29.15
C VAL A 183 9.03 -0.61 -30.11
N ASP A 184 10.25 -0.70 -29.63
CA ASP A 184 11.31 -1.36 -30.40
C ASP A 184 11.01 -2.86 -30.46
N ILE A 185 10.58 -3.32 -31.64
CA ILE A 185 10.27 -4.73 -31.91
C ILE A 185 11.49 -5.66 -31.80
N ASN A 186 12.70 -5.11 -31.82
CA ASN A 186 13.96 -5.84 -31.69
C ASN A 186 14.47 -5.89 -30.25
N SER A 187 13.88 -5.13 -29.33
CA SER A 187 14.27 -5.06 -27.94
C SER A 187 13.34 -5.93 -27.08
N ARG A 188 13.91 -6.91 -26.36
CA ARG A 188 13.18 -7.73 -25.41
C ARG A 188 13.54 -7.31 -23.98
N GLY A 189 12.67 -6.52 -23.36
CA GLY A 189 12.77 -6.14 -21.94
C GLY A 189 11.86 -6.99 -21.05
N VAL A 190 11.95 -6.77 -19.75
CA VAL A 190 11.06 -7.39 -18.74
C VAL A 190 9.62 -6.90 -18.91
N SER A 191 9.41 -5.72 -19.46
CA SER A 191 8.10 -5.18 -19.82
C SER A 191 8.08 -4.78 -21.28
N VAL A 192 7.04 -5.18 -21.99
CA VAL A 192 6.77 -4.77 -23.41
C VAL A 192 6.49 -3.25 -23.52
N TYR A 193 6.33 -2.57 -22.40
CA TYR A 193 5.99 -1.15 -22.32
C TYR A 193 7.16 -0.29 -21.82
N VAL A 194 8.38 -0.73 -21.94
CA VAL A 194 9.58 0.10 -21.70
C VAL A 194 9.83 0.89 -22.98
N GLY A 195 9.69 2.21 -22.93
CA GLY A 195 10.03 3.09 -24.04
C GLY A 195 11.55 3.28 -24.15
N ASP A 196 12.00 3.67 -25.35
CA ASP A 196 13.41 4.01 -25.57
C ASP A 196 13.88 5.14 -24.64
N LYS A 197 15.11 5.00 -24.18
CA LYS A 197 15.83 6.03 -23.45
C LYS A 197 16.43 7.01 -24.46
N ASN A 198 15.60 7.83 -25.10
CA ASN A 198 16.08 9.03 -25.81
C ASN A 198 15.78 10.26 -24.98
#